data_ccc0c6b4402c9180b6d5dee0e18b96ed
#
_entry.id   ccc0c6b4402c9180b6d5dee0e18b96ed
#
_cell.length_a   1.000
_cell.length_b   1.000
_cell.length_c   1.000
_cell.angle_alpha   90.00
_cell.angle_beta   90.00
_cell.angle_gamma   90.00
#
_symmetry.space_group_name_H-M   'P 1'
#
loop_
_entity.id
_entity.type
_entity.pdbx_description
1 polymer ?
#
loop_
_entity_poly.entity_id
_entity_poly.type
_entity_poly.pdbx_seq_one_letter_code
_entity_poly.pdbx_strand_id
1 'polypeptide(L)'
;VGAGTANTEFECITAMNLDFFGPGEYPYKTVLQKKTCESIAFNLKDLGYRTHAIHNNEATFYDRYKVFPRLGFDTFTPIEYMYHVEKNPTGWCKDQILTEEIEKALDSSVGQDFIYTISVQGHGKYPSFSYYCEQIGEMDLFISQLITMLNQRKEPSVLVLYGDHLP
;
A
#
# COMPACT_ATOMS: atom_id res chain seq x y z
N VAL A 1 -6.05 8.94 12.73
CA VAL A 1 -6.10 7.75 11.87
C VAL A 1 -7.53 7.56 11.44
N GLY A 2 -7.78 7.53 10.11
CA GLY A 2 -9.12 7.43 9.54
C GLY A 2 -9.85 6.14 9.92
N ALA A 3 -11.15 6.14 9.76
CA ALA A 3 -11.96 4.94 9.96
C ALA A 3 -11.93 4.09 8.67
N GLY A 4 -10.99 3.16 8.59
CA GLY A 4 -10.80 2.26 7.45
C GLY A 4 -9.63 2.64 6.55
N THR A 5 -9.09 1.64 5.85
CA THR A 5 -7.84 1.69 5.09
C THR A 5 -7.76 2.86 4.12
N ALA A 6 -8.76 3.04 3.23
CA ALA A 6 -8.73 4.10 2.21
C ALA A 6 -8.73 5.53 2.80
N ASN A 7 -9.30 5.73 3.98
CA ASN A 7 -9.30 7.03 4.65
C ASN A 7 -7.93 7.31 5.27
N THR A 8 -7.29 6.31 5.88
CA THR A 8 -5.92 6.44 6.37
C THR A 8 -4.93 6.63 5.23
N GLU A 9 -5.08 5.90 4.12
CA GLU A 9 -4.28 6.11 2.90
C GLU A 9 -4.40 7.57 2.42
N PHE A 10 -5.63 8.09 2.34
CA PHE A 10 -5.87 9.47 1.93
C PHE A 10 -5.12 10.47 2.81
N GLU A 11 -5.30 10.40 4.13
CA GLU A 11 -4.62 11.29 5.08
C GLU A 11 -3.09 11.18 5.00
N CYS A 12 -2.54 9.96 4.91
CA CYS A 12 -1.11 9.74 4.82
C CYS A 12 -0.49 10.23 3.51
N ILE A 13 -1.18 10.02 2.38
CA ILE A 13 -0.66 10.37 1.05
C ILE A 13 -0.82 11.85 0.75
N THR A 14 -1.91 12.48 1.21
CA THR A 14 -2.24 13.89 0.89
C THR A 14 -1.91 14.87 1.99
N ALA A 15 -1.67 14.40 3.21
CA ALA A 15 -1.59 15.21 4.43
C ALA A 15 -2.86 16.04 4.72
N MET A 16 -3.98 15.72 4.08
CA MET A 16 -5.28 16.36 4.33
C MET A 16 -6.03 15.62 5.43
N ASN A 17 -6.73 16.36 6.28
CA ASN A 17 -7.58 15.80 7.32
C ASN A 17 -8.98 15.47 6.75
N LEU A 18 -9.57 14.37 7.21
CA LEU A 18 -10.94 13.96 6.86
C LEU A 18 -12.02 14.89 7.43
N ASP A 19 -11.70 15.80 8.34
CA ASP A 19 -12.65 16.77 8.89
C ASP A 19 -13.28 17.69 7.83
N PHE A 20 -12.69 17.76 6.64
CA PHE A 20 -13.25 18.48 5.48
C PHE A 20 -14.30 17.68 4.71
N PHE A 21 -14.58 16.44 5.10
CA PHE A 21 -15.52 15.53 4.44
C PHE A 21 -16.69 15.20 5.36
N GLY A 22 -17.79 14.74 4.77
CA GLY A 22 -18.97 14.32 5.54
C GLY A 22 -18.71 13.05 6.37
N PRO A 23 -19.49 12.84 7.45
CA PRO A 23 -19.38 11.63 8.27
C PRO A 23 -19.52 10.35 7.42
N GLY A 24 -18.52 9.47 7.50
CA GLY A 24 -18.49 8.22 6.75
C GLY A 24 -18.19 8.37 5.25
N GLU A 25 -17.80 9.56 4.79
CA GLU A 25 -17.40 9.79 3.42
C GLU A 25 -15.99 9.21 3.17
N TYR A 26 -15.83 8.61 2.00
CA TYR A 26 -14.55 8.13 1.50
C TYR A 26 -14.11 9.02 0.32
N PRO A 27 -13.08 9.87 0.45
CA PRO A 27 -12.55 10.67 -0.66
C PRO A 27 -12.25 9.85 -1.91
N TYR A 28 -11.85 8.58 -1.75
CA TYR A 28 -11.63 7.62 -2.83
C TYR A 28 -12.90 7.33 -3.65
N LYS A 29 -14.07 7.38 -3.02
CA LYS A 29 -15.36 7.10 -3.67
C LYS A 29 -16.08 8.37 -4.17
N THR A 30 -15.63 9.55 -3.75
CA THR A 30 -16.24 10.83 -4.07
C THR A 30 -15.32 11.72 -4.90
N VAL A 31 -14.50 12.54 -4.27
CA VAL A 31 -13.67 13.57 -4.92
C VAL A 31 -12.66 12.93 -5.88
N LEU A 32 -11.94 11.91 -5.45
CA LEU A 32 -10.87 11.27 -6.22
C LEU A 32 -11.38 10.38 -7.37
N GLN A 33 -12.69 10.21 -7.49
CA GLN A 33 -13.27 9.61 -8.71
C GLN A 33 -13.14 10.52 -9.93
N LYS A 34 -12.99 11.82 -9.73
CA LYS A 34 -13.04 12.83 -10.82
C LYS A 34 -11.93 13.86 -10.80
N LYS A 35 -11.30 14.09 -9.64
CA LYS A 35 -10.31 15.16 -9.45
C LYS A 35 -8.98 14.60 -9.01
N THR A 36 -7.90 15.23 -9.42
CA THR A 36 -6.57 15.05 -8.85
C THR A 36 -6.49 15.76 -7.50
N CYS A 37 -5.63 15.27 -6.64
CA CYS A 37 -5.31 15.88 -5.37
C CYS A 37 -3.79 15.92 -5.22
N GLU A 38 -3.27 17.02 -4.72
CA GLU A 38 -1.85 17.10 -4.37
C GLU A 38 -1.50 16.05 -3.31
N SER A 39 -0.31 15.48 -3.43
CA SER A 39 0.11 14.36 -2.63
C SER A 39 1.62 14.28 -2.54
N ILE A 40 2.13 13.49 -1.60
CA ILE A 40 3.55 13.17 -1.51
C ILE A 40 4.10 12.56 -2.83
N ALA A 41 3.28 11.81 -3.57
CA ALA A 41 3.72 11.23 -4.84
C ALA A 41 3.96 12.32 -5.90
N PHE A 42 3.10 13.33 -6.03
CA PHE A 42 3.36 14.46 -6.91
C PHE A 42 4.60 15.23 -6.50
N ASN A 43 4.74 15.53 -5.20
CA ASN A 43 5.88 16.30 -4.70
C ASN A 43 7.23 15.58 -4.94
N LEU A 44 7.25 14.26 -4.78
CA LEU A 44 8.45 13.47 -5.05
C LEU A 44 8.73 13.32 -6.55
N LYS A 45 7.70 13.25 -7.40
CA LYS A 45 7.88 13.30 -8.87
C LYS A 45 8.53 14.61 -9.32
N ASP A 46 8.13 15.72 -8.75
CA ASP A 46 8.75 17.03 -9.06
C ASP A 46 10.24 17.07 -8.66
N LEU A 47 10.66 16.23 -7.73
CA LEU A 47 12.06 16.00 -7.33
C LEU A 47 12.76 14.91 -8.16
N GLY A 48 12.09 14.32 -9.15
CA GLY A 48 12.66 13.32 -10.05
C GLY A 48 12.48 11.86 -9.61
N TYR A 49 11.68 11.59 -8.58
CA TYR A 49 11.37 10.22 -8.18
C TYR A 49 10.39 9.56 -9.17
N ARG A 50 10.52 8.25 -9.35
CA ARG A 50 9.45 7.40 -9.88
C ARG A 50 8.54 6.99 -8.73
N THR A 51 7.24 6.91 -8.99
CA THR A 51 6.26 6.68 -7.94
C THR A 51 5.41 5.46 -8.22
N HIS A 52 5.43 4.50 -7.29
CA HIS A 52 4.81 3.19 -7.43
C HIS A 52 3.82 2.94 -6.31
N ALA A 53 2.61 2.48 -6.64
CA ALA A 53 1.67 1.94 -5.68
C ALA A 53 1.58 0.41 -5.87
N ILE A 54 1.56 -0.35 -4.78
CA ILE A 54 1.50 -1.82 -4.81
C ILE A 54 0.45 -2.28 -3.80
N HIS A 55 -0.41 -3.21 -4.18
CA HIS A 55 -1.42 -3.77 -3.28
C HIS A 55 -1.71 -5.22 -3.63
N ASN A 56 -1.52 -6.14 -2.69
CA ASN A 56 -1.83 -7.56 -2.88
C ASN A 56 -3.34 -7.87 -2.77
N ASN A 57 -4.18 -6.96 -3.25
CA ASN A 57 -5.63 -7.13 -3.41
C ASN A 57 -6.09 -6.51 -4.72
N GLU A 58 -7.37 -6.70 -5.05
CA GLU A 58 -7.96 -6.31 -6.34
C GLU A 58 -7.86 -4.80 -6.60
N ALA A 59 -7.58 -4.44 -7.85
CA ALA A 59 -7.50 -3.06 -8.31
C ALA A 59 -8.79 -2.26 -8.08
N THR A 60 -9.92 -2.94 -8.11
CA THR A 60 -11.25 -2.36 -7.94
C THR A 60 -11.60 -2.07 -6.49
N PHE A 61 -10.88 -2.66 -5.53
CA PHE A 61 -11.10 -2.41 -4.12
C PHE A 61 -10.79 -0.95 -3.78
N TYR A 62 -11.79 -0.19 -3.30
CA TYR A 62 -11.79 1.27 -3.16
C TYR A 62 -11.51 2.04 -4.46
N ASP A 63 -11.70 1.42 -5.64
CA ASP A 63 -11.41 2.03 -6.96
C ASP A 63 -9.97 2.54 -7.11
N ARG A 64 -9.00 1.90 -6.46
CA ARG A 64 -7.59 2.34 -6.43
C ARG A 64 -7.00 2.51 -7.82
N TYR A 65 -7.43 1.71 -8.81
CA TYR A 65 -7.00 1.85 -10.21
C TYR A 65 -7.35 3.22 -10.83
N LYS A 66 -8.39 3.90 -10.33
CA LYS A 66 -8.73 5.28 -10.71
C LYS A 66 -8.04 6.31 -9.83
N VAL A 67 -7.88 5.99 -8.56
CA VAL A 67 -7.47 6.93 -7.51
C VAL A 67 -5.96 7.16 -7.55
N PHE A 68 -5.14 6.12 -7.60
CA PHE A 68 -3.69 6.27 -7.54
C PHE A 68 -3.10 7.12 -8.67
N PRO A 69 -3.54 7.01 -9.94
CA PRO A 69 -3.10 7.96 -10.97
C PRO A 69 -3.44 9.42 -10.64
N ARG A 70 -4.56 9.66 -9.95
CA ARG A 70 -4.99 11.01 -9.54
C ARG A 70 -4.27 11.52 -8.29
N LEU A 71 -3.61 10.64 -7.58
CA LEU A 71 -2.69 10.95 -6.47
C LEU A 71 -1.23 11.02 -6.92
N GLY A 72 -0.95 10.94 -8.23
CA GLY A 72 0.37 11.15 -8.77
C GLY A 72 1.24 9.90 -8.92
N PHE A 73 0.74 8.70 -8.64
CA PHE A 73 1.50 7.48 -8.87
C PHE A 73 1.66 7.19 -10.37
N ASP A 74 2.90 6.88 -10.78
CA ASP A 74 3.23 6.49 -12.16
C ASP A 74 2.73 5.10 -12.50
N THR A 75 2.81 4.19 -11.52
CA THR A 75 2.34 2.82 -11.68
C THR A 75 1.48 2.38 -10.49
N PHE A 76 0.57 1.45 -10.74
CA PHE A 76 -0.14 0.71 -9.73
C PHE A 76 -0.09 -0.79 -10.06
N THR A 77 0.42 -1.59 -9.14
CA THR A 77 0.52 -3.05 -9.25
C THR A 77 -0.44 -3.70 -8.26
N PRO A 78 -1.67 -4.01 -8.65
CA PRO A 78 -2.62 -4.79 -7.87
C PRO A 78 -2.38 -6.30 -8.07
N ILE A 79 -3.11 -7.12 -7.31
CA ILE A 79 -2.97 -8.59 -7.31
C ILE A 79 -3.12 -9.21 -8.71
N GLU A 80 -3.89 -8.60 -9.61
CA GLU A 80 -4.11 -9.08 -10.97
C GLU A 80 -2.83 -9.14 -11.83
N TYR A 81 -1.78 -8.43 -11.42
CA TYR A 81 -0.47 -8.44 -12.09
C TYR A 81 0.59 -9.26 -11.32
N MET A 82 0.22 -9.88 -10.19
CA MET A 82 1.12 -10.70 -9.39
C MET A 82 1.03 -12.17 -9.78
N TYR A 83 2.16 -12.86 -9.77
CA TYR A 83 2.23 -14.29 -10.06
C TYR A 83 2.53 -15.08 -8.78
N HIS A 84 2.15 -16.36 -8.76
CA HIS A 84 2.39 -17.27 -7.62
C HIS A 84 1.78 -16.79 -6.30
N VAL A 85 0.59 -16.21 -6.38
CA VAL A 85 -0.11 -15.68 -5.21
C VAL A 85 -0.56 -16.81 -4.28
N GLU A 86 -0.07 -16.78 -3.05
CA GLU A 86 -0.54 -17.64 -1.97
C GLU A 86 -1.59 -16.92 -1.13
N LYS A 87 -2.58 -17.66 -0.63
CA LYS A 87 -3.63 -17.13 0.25
C LYS A 87 -3.58 -17.80 1.62
N ASN A 88 -3.93 -17.02 2.63
CA ASN A 88 -4.15 -17.54 3.97
C ASN A 88 -5.50 -18.30 4.08
N PRO A 89 -5.78 -19.02 5.18
CA PRO A 89 -7.01 -19.78 5.36
C PRO A 89 -8.31 -18.96 5.27
N THR A 90 -8.26 -17.65 5.49
CA THR A 90 -9.42 -16.75 5.33
C THR A 90 -9.55 -16.16 3.92
N GLY A 91 -8.64 -16.52 3.01
CA GLY A 91 -8.69 -16.15 1.60
C GLY A 91 -7.94 -14.87 1.22
N TRP A 92 -7.30 -14.20 2.17
CA TRP A 92 -6.46 -13.04 1.88
C TRP A 92 -5.10 -13.44 1.31
N CYS A 93 -4.58 -12.63 0.39
CA CYS A 93 -3.25 -12.82 -0.16
C CYS A 93 -2.19 -12.66 0.93
N LYS A 94 -1.20 -13.55 0.95
CA LYS A 94 -0.05 -13.44 1.85
C LYS A 94 0.86 -12.30 1.43
N ASP A 95 1.40 -11.57 2.43
CA ASP A 95 2.21 -10.38 2.20
C ASP A 95 3.62 -10.68 1.67
N GLN A 96 4.08 -11.91 1.78
CA GLN A 96 5.40 -12.34 1.32
C GLN A 96 5.65 -11.98 -0.15
N ILE A 97 4.60 -11.99 -1.01
CA ILE A 97 4.70 -11.59 -2.42
C ILE A 97 5.11 -10.14 -2.60
N LEU A 98 4.79 -9.27 -1.64
CA LEU A 98 5.07 -7.83 -1.74
C LEU A 98 6.56 -7.53 -1.80
N THR A 99 7.43 -8.36 -1.20
CA THR A 99 8.89 -8.19 -1.30
C THR A 99 9.35 -8.28 -2.75
N GLU A 100 8.88 -9.28 -3.49
CA GLU A 100 9.21 -9.47 -4.91
C GLU A 100 8.66 -8.31 -5.77
N GLU A 101 7.44 -7.87 -5.51
CA GLU A 101 6.82 -6.78 -6.27
C GLU A 101 7.48 -5.41 -5.99
N ILE A 102 7.94 -5.18 -4.75
CA ILE A 102 8.75 -4.01 -4.40
C ILE A 102 10.10 -4.07 -5.11
N GLU A 103 10.77 -5.21 -5.12
CA GLU A 103 12.04 -5.39 -5.83
C GLU A 103 11.89 -5.13 -7.34
N LYS A 104 10.84 -5.67 -7.98
CA LYS A 104 10.52 -5.39 -9.39
C LYS A 104 10.30 -3.91 -9.66
N ALA A 105 9.61 -3.20 -8.75
CA ALA A 105 9.40 -1.76 -8.89
C ALA A 105 10.74 -1.01 -8.83
N LEU A 106 11.60 -1.31 -7.85
CA LEU A 106 12.94 -0.73 -7.73
C LEU A 106 13.83 -1.03 -8.95
N ASP A 107 13.70 -2.20 -9.56
CA ASP A 107 14.47 -2.59 -10.74
C ASP A 107 13.92 -1.99 -12.05
N SER A 108 12.70 -1.49 -12.04
CA SER A 108 12.02 -0.95 -13.23
C SER A 108 12.45 0.46 -13.60
N SER A 109 13.13 1.16 -12.71
CA SER A 109 13.55 2.55 -12.89
C SER A 109 15.05 2.73 -12.70
N VAL A 110 15.55 3.87 -13.17
CA VAL A 110 16.91 4.33 -12.89
C VAL A 110 16.78 5.62 -12.09
N GLY A 111 17.25 5.62 -10.85
CA GLY A 111 17.20 6.81 -9.98
C GLY A 111 16.53 6.50 -8.64
N GLN A 112 15.74 7.44 -8.17
CA GLN A 112 15.10 7.35 -6.87
C GLN A 112 13.62 6.94 -7.04
N ASP A 113 13.16 6.06 -6.15
CA ASP A 113 11.80 5.56 -6.15
C ASP A 113 11.06 5.93 -4.87
N PHE A 114 9.79 6.22 -5.02
CA PHE A 114 8.81 6.26 -3.94
C PHE A 114 7.83 5.12 -4.12
N ILE A 115 7.81 4.19 -3.18
CA ILE A 115 6.93 3.01 -3.23
C ILE A 115 5.96 3.06 -2.06
N TYR A 116 4.67 3.08 -2.36
CA TYR A 116 3.59 2.99 -1.40
C TYR A 116 2.94 1.62 -1.48
N THR A 117 3.15 0.80 -0.45
CA THR A 117 2.68 -0.58 -0.43
C THR A 117 1.59 -0.78 0.61
N ILE A 118 0.52 -1.46 0.22
CA ILE A 118 -0.62 -1.79 1.08
C ILE A 118 -0.71 -3.31 1.20
N SER A 119 -0.64 -3.79 2.42
CA SER A 119 -0.79 -5.20 2.80
C SER A 119 -2.26 -5.54 3.06
N VAL A 120 -2.69 -6.78 2.76
CA VAL A 120 -4.05 -7.25 3.02
C VAL A 120 -4.10 -8.48 3.94
N GLN A 121 -2.98 -9.16 4.15
CA GLN A 121 -2.96 -10.44 4.89
C GLN A 121 -3.54 -10.30 6.31
N GLY A 122 -3.24 -9.20 6.98
CA GLY A 122 -3.73 -8.90 8.32
C GLY A 122 -5.18 -8.43 8.40
N HIS A 123 -5.94 -8.43 7.29
CA HIS A 123 -7.33 -7.99 7.30
C HIS A 123 -8.22 -8.98 8.08
N GLY A 124 -9.05 -8.45 9.00
CA GLY A 124 -10.07 -9.26 9.71
C GLY A 124 -10.97 -10.03 8.72
N LYS A 125 -11.65 -11.04 9.09
CA LYS A 125 -12.09 -11.55 10.38
C LYS A 125 -11.14 -12.64 10.89
N TYR A 126 -10.81 -12.60 12.19
CA TYR A 126 -9.92 -13.58 12.79
C TYR A 126 -10.77 -14.72 13.42
N PRO A 127 -10.61 -15.97 12.98
CA PRO A 127 -11.32 -17.11 13.56
C PRO A 127 -10.97 -17.36 15.03
N SER A 128 -9.75 -17.01 15.45
CA SER A 128 -9.25 -17.13 16.81
C SER A 128 -8.09 -16.17 17.10
N PHE A 129 -7.78 -15.97 18.36
CA PHE A 129 -6.59 -15.21 18.77
C PHE A 129 -5.29 -15.88 18.31
N SER A 130 -5.22 -17.21 18.35
CA SER A 130 -4.04 -17.94 17.83
C SER A 130 -3.82 -17.68 16.35
N TYR A 131 -4.89 -17.68 15.55
CA TYR A 131 -4.81 -17.35 14.13
C TYR A 131 -4.33 -15.90 13.91
N TYR A 132 -4.84 -14.95 14.69
CA TYR A 132 -4.36 -13.58 14.64
C TYR A 132 -2.86 -13.47 14.89
N CYS A 133 -2.36 -14.11 15.96
CA CYS A 133 -0.93 -14.14 16.28
C CYS A 133 -0.10 -14.78 15.17
N GLU A 134 -0.60 -15.85 14.54
CA GLU A 134 0.05 -16.50 13.41
C GLU A 134 0.18 -15.54 12.21
N GLN A 135 -0.91 -14.83 11.85
CA GLN A 135 -0.87 -13.86 10.76
C GLN A 135 0.09 -12.70 11.05
N ILE A 136 0.11 -12.17 12.27
CA ILE A 136 1.08 -11.15 12.67
C ILE A 136 2.52 -11.67 12.57
N GLY A 137 2.77 -12.91 12.96
CA GLY A 137 4.09 -13.54 12.81
C GLY A 137 4.53 -13.69 11.34
N GLU A 138 3.61 -14.03 10.44
CA GLU A 138 3.90 -14.07 8.99
C GLU A 138 4.18 -12.67 8.42
N MET A 139 3.44 -11.65 8.87
CA MET A 139 3.68 -10.26 8.47
C MET A 139 5.04 -9.74 8.98
N ASP A 140 5.43 -10.10 10.21
CA ASP A 140 6.76 -9.77 10.76
C ASP A 140 7.88 -10.42 9.93
N LEU A 141 7.68 -11.67 9.51
CA LEU A 141 8.61 -12.35 8.60
C LEU A 141 8.73 -11.63 7.25
N PHE A 142 7.62 -11.19 6.67
CA PHE A 142 7.62 -10.37 5.45
C PHE A 142 8.46 -9.09 5.64
N ILE A 143 8.24 -8.35 6.73
CA ILE A 143 9.02 -7.14 7.03
C ILE A 143 10.52 -7.44 7.15
N SER A 144 10.87 -8.55 7.81
CA SER A 144 12.27 -8.99 7.93
C SER A 144 12.91 -9.31 6.57
N GLN A 145 12.17 -9.98 5.68
CA GLN A 145 12.62 -10.26 4.31
C GLN A 145 12.78 -8.98 3.50
N LEU A 146 11.84 -8.05 3.59
CA LEU A 146 11.90 -6.75 2.93
C LEU A 146 13.13 -5.95 3.38
N ILE A 147 13.39 -5.87 4.68
CA ILE A 147 14.59 -5.20 5.23
C ILE A 147 15.86 -5.86 4.72
N THR A 148 15.88 -7.18 4.65
CA THR A 148 17.03 -7.94 4.14
C THR A 148 17.30 -7.62 2.69
N MET A 149 16.27 -7.61 1.85
CA MET A 149 16.37 -7.25 0.42
C MET A 149 16.88 -5.82 0.26
N LEU A 150 16.32 -4.84 0.97
CA LEU A 150 16.76 -3.43 0.91
C LEU A 150 18.23 -3.27 1.31
N ASN A 151 18.68 -3.96 2.36
CA ASN A 151 20.08 -3.94 2.79
C ASN A 151 21.04 -4.55 1.77
N GLN A 152 20.60 -5.57 1.03
CA GLN A 152 21.42 -6.21 -0.03
C GLN A 152 21.62 -5.27 -1.23
N ARG A 153 20.68 -4.40 -1.53
CA ARG A 153 20.77 -3.41 -2.62
C ARG A 153 21.84 -2.36 -2.38
N LYS A 154 22.22 -2.10 -1.11
CA LYS A 154 23.21 -1.08 -0.73
C LYS A 154 22.88 0.34 -1.19
N GLU A 155 21.61 0.62 -1.40
CA GLU A 155 21.07 1.93 -1.73
C GLU A 155 20.50 2.58 -0.46
N PRO A 156 20.73 3.89 -0.25
CA PRO A 156 20.10 4.59 0.87
C PRO A 156 18.57 4.47 0.79
N SER A 157 17.97 3.88 1.82
CA SER A 157 16.53 3.65 1.87
C SER A 157 15.92 4.15 3.17
N VAL A 158 14.71 4.67 3.09
CA VAL A 158 13.88 5.00 4.26
C VAL A 158 12.64 4.12 4.19
N LEU A 159 12.42 3.30 5.21
CA LEU A 159 11.24 2.46 5.35
C LEU A 159 10.33 3.03 6.45
N VAL A 160 9.09 3.34 6.09
CA VAL A 160 8.06 3.80 7.03
C VAL A 160 6.97 2.74 7.11
N LEU A 161 6.67 2.26 8.32
CA LEU A 161 5.63 1.28 8.59
C LEU A 161 4.59 1.88 9.53
N TYR A 162 3.32 1.66 9.23
CA TYR A 162 2.22 2.07 10.10
C TYR A 162 0.99 1.17 9.94
N GLY A 163 0.18 1.08 10.99
CA GLY A 163 -1.13 0.45 10.91
C GLY A 163 -2.18 1.43 10.42
N ASP A 164 -3.08 0.96 9.58
CA ASP A 164 -4.13 1.79 8.99
C ASP A 164 -5.37 1.94 9.88
N HIS A 165 -5.70 0.91 10.67
CA HIS A 165 -6.74 0.91 11.69
C HIS A 165 -6.50 -0.20 12.72
N LEU A 166 -7.30 -0.20 13.78
CA LEU A 166 -7.30 -1.29 14.77
C LEU A 166 -7.92 -2.57 14.19
N PRO A 167 -7.51 -3.73 14.69
CA PRO A 167 -8.07 -5.02 14.29
C PRO A 167 -9.57 -5.13 14.51
#